data_7ed621ae9b5199099369ac2fd08b127d
#
_entry.id   7ed621ae9b5199099369ac2fd08b127d
#
_cell.length_a   1.000
_cell.length_b   1.000
_cell.length_c   1.000
_cell.angle_alpha   90.00
_cell.angle_beta   90.00
_cell.angle_gamma   90.00
#
_symmetry.space_group_name_H-M   'P 1'
#
loop_
_entity.id
_entity.type
_entity.pdbx_description
1 polymer ?
#
loop_
_entity_poly.entity_id
_entity_poly.type
_entity_poly.pdbx_seq_one_letter_code
_entity_poly.pdbx_strand_id
1 'polypeptide(L)'
;MADAIITITIPDAKVATAKTGFLKIYPNTEMTEDEVPVALYTDAQWIREQVRRMIIRDIRRGLQMVANEAASVENDDTLAI
;
A
#
# COMPACT_ATOMS: atom_id res chain seq x y z
N MET A 1 -9.59 18.14 -12.11
CA MET A 1 -10.03 16.75 -11.95
C MET A 1 -9.99 16.42 -10.47
N ALA A 2 -11.05 15.84 -9.93
CA ALA A 2 -11.08 15.45 -8.51
C ALA A 2 -10.27 14.18 -8.29
N ASP A 3 -9.57 14.14 -7.15
CA ASP A 3 -8.84 12.94 -6.77
C ASP A 3 -9.82 11.82 -6.39
N ALA A 4 -9.44 10.59 -6.69
CA ALA A 4 -10.22 9.44 -6.26
C ALA A 4 -9.96 9.18 -4.76
N ILE A 5 -11.05 9.00 -4.01
CA ILE A 5 -10.98 8.69 -2.59
C ILE A 5 -11.46 7.25 -2.39
N ILE A 6 -10.60 6.43 -1.77
CA ILE A 6 -10.94 5.04 -1.45
C ILE A 6 -11.16 4.94 0.05
N THR A 7 -12.35 4.48 0.44
CA THR A 7 -12.71 4.31 1.85
C THR A 7 -12.86 2.82 2.17
N ILE A 8 -12.17 2.37 3.21
CA ILE A 8 -12.30 1.01 3.72
C ILE A 8 -12.95 1.10 5.09
N THR A 9 -14.09 0.43 5.25
CA THR A 9 -14.85 0.45 6.50
C THR A 9 -14.67 -0.86 7.26
N ILE A 10 -14.28 -0.76 8.53
CA ILE A 10 -14.19 -1.90 9.44
C ILE A 10 -15.31 -1.72 10.49
N PRO A 11 -16.16 -2.74 10.71
CA PRO A 11 -17.21 -2.64 11.74
C PRO A 11 -16.60 -2.34 13.11
N ASP A 12 -17.23 -1.46 13.88
CA ASP A 12 -16.73 -1.02 15.19
C ASP A 12 -16.38 -2.21 16.11
N ALA A 13 -17.21 -3.24 16.10
CA ALA A 13 -16.98 -4.44 16.91
C ALA A 13 -15.72 -5.23 16.51
N LYS A 14 -15.15 -4.95 15.34
CA LYS A 14 -13.98 -5.66 14.79
C LYS A 14 -12.71 -4.81 14.76
N VAL A 15 -12.80 -3.53 15.08
CA VAL A 15 -11.66 -2.60 14.97
C VAL A 15 -10.47 -3.04 15.83
N ALA A 16 -10.71 -3.37 17.10
CA ALA A 16 -9.64 -3.77 18.00
C ALA A 16 -8.94 -5.05 17.52
N THR A 17 -9.70 -6.03 17.07
CA THR A 17 -9.15 -7.28 16.54
C THR A 17 -8.37 -7.05 15.24
N ALA A 18 -8.90 -6.24 14.35
CA ALA A 18 -8.24 -5.89 13.09
C ALA A 18 -6.91 -5.15 13.34
N LYS A 19 -6.89 -4.20 14.28
CA LYS A 19 -5.66 -3.49 14.66
C LYS A 19 -4.62 -4.45 15.22
N THR A 20 -5.01 -5.34 16.11
CA THR A 20 -4.11 -6.33 16.70
C THR A 20 -3.47 -7.19 15.62
N GLY A 21 -4.27 -7.71 14.70
CA GLY A 21 -3.77 -8.55 13.61
C GLY A 21 -2.87 -7.79 12.65
N PHE A 22 -3.26 -6.59 12.26
CA PHE A 22 -2.46 -5.77 11.35
C PHE A 22 -1.10 -5.39 11.95
N LEU A 23 -1.08 -4.95 13.20
CA LEU A 23 0.14 -4.54 13.89
C LEU A 23 1.08 -5.71 14.18
N LYS A 24 0.58 -6.94 14.17
CA LYS A 24 1.41 -8.12 14.28
C LYS A 24 2.29 -8.31 13.05
N ILE A 25 1.74 -8.02 11.88
CA ILE A 25 2.45 -8.13 10.59
C ILE A 25 3.27 -6.87 10.31
N TYR A 26 2.71 -5.70 10.61
CA TYR A 26 3.33 -4.40 10.36
C TYR A 26 3.42 -3.60 11.67
N PRO A 27 4.39 -3.89 12.55
CA PRO A 27 4.54 -3.16 13.81
C PRO A 27 4.78 -1.67 13.58
N ASN A 28 4.15 -0.83 14.41
CA ASN A 28 4.33 0.63 14.36
C ASN A 28 5.67 0.99 15.00
N THR A 29 6.74 0.95 14.22
CA THR A 29 8.11 1.13 14.70
C THR A 29 8.77 2.44 14.25
N GLU A 30 8.09 3.24 13.41
CA GLU A 30 8.64 4.52 12.98
C GLU A 30 8.55 5.54 14.10
N MET A 31 9.67 6.18 14.41
CA MET A 31 9.85 7.12 15.50
C MET A 31 10.34 8.46 14.98
N THR A 32 10.11 9.53 15.76
CA THR A 32 10.67 10.84 15.46
C THR A 32 12.18 10.82 15.70
N GLU A 33 12.90 11.77 15.08
CA GLU A 33 14.37 11.90 15.24
C GLU A 33 14.76 12.78 16.45
N ASP A 34 13.89 12.87 17.44
CA ASP A 34 14.12 13.66 18.65
C ASP A 34 15.04 12.92 19.64
N GLU A 35 15.60 13.63 20.63
CA GLU A 35 16.42 13.04 21.68
C GLU A 35 15.66 11.96 22.46
N VAL A 36 14.34 12.20 22.65
CA VAL A 36 13.42 11.19 23.19
C VAL A 36 12.46 10.80 22.08
N PRO A 37 12.77 9.74 21.33
CA PRO A 37 11.90 9.34 20.21
C PRO A 37 10.50 8.98 20.67
N VAL A 38 9.50 9.48 19.93
CA VAL A 38 8.10 9.12 20.14
C VAL A 38 7.56 8.53 18.84
N ALA A 39 6.50 7.75 18.93
CA ALA A 39 5.90 7.15 17.74
C ALA A 39 5.50 8.25 16.74
N LEU A 40 5.96 8.13 15.50
CA LEU A 40 5.66 9.08 14.43
C LEU A 40 4.18 9.06 14.06
N TYR A 41 3.53 7.91 14.19
CA TYR A 41 2.13 7.70 13.85
C TYR A 41 1.38 7.11 15.03
N THR A 42 0.09 7.47 15.17
CA THR A 42 -0.83 6.66 15.97
C THR A 42 -1.05 5.32 15.25
N ASP A 43 -1.60 4.33 15.94
CA ASP A 43 -1.86 3.03 15.31
C ASP A 43 -2.78 3.16 14.09
N ALA A 44 -3.84 3.98 14.18
CA ALA A 44 -4.75 4.21 13.07
C ALA A 44 -4.05 4.89 11.87
N GLN A 45 -3.21 5.89 12.15
CA GLN A 45 -2.41 6.57 11.12
C GLN A 45 -1.41 5.61 10.47
N TRP A 46 -0.78 4.76 11.27
CA TRP A 46 0.17 3.77 10.81
C TRP A 46 -0.48 2.76 9.86
N ILE A 47 -1.64 2.22 10.23
CA ILE A 47 -2.39 1.30 9.39
C ILE A 47 -2.75 1.97 8.05
N ARG A 48 -3.25 3.20 8.11
CA ARG A 48 -3.58 3.98 6.90
C ARG A 48 -2.36 4.17 6.01
N GLU A 49 -1.22 4.53 6.60
CA GLU A 49 0.03 4.74 5.85
C GLU A 49 0.53 3.45 5.20
N GLN A 50 0.44 2.31 5.90
CA GLN A 50 0.83 1.02 5.34
C GLN A 50 -0.07 0.61 4.18
N VAL A 51 -1.38 0.80 4.31
CA VAL A 51 -2.33 0.52 3.22
C VAL A 51 -2.03 1.41 2.01
N ARG A 52 -1.77 2.70 2.24
CA ARG A 52 -1.39 3.63 1.17
C ARG A 52 -0.13 3.16 0.43
N ARG A 53 0.90 2.76 1.17
CA ARG A 53 2.16 2.25 0.59
C ARG A 53 1.93 0.98 -0.23
N MET A 54 1.10 0.07 0.28
CA MET A 54 0.76 -1.17 -0.43
C MET A 54 0.02 -0.89 -1.74
N ILE A 55 -0.94 0.01 -1.73
CA ILE A 55 -1.69 0.39 -2.94
C ILE A 55 -0.76 1.01 -3.98
N ILE A 56 0.10 1.93 -3.58
CA ILE A 56 1.06 2.57 -4.48
C ILE A 56 2.01 1.54 -5.09
N ARG A 57 2.53 0.63 -4.27
CA ARG A 57 3.42 -0.44 -4.72
C ARG A 57 2.72 -1.33 -5.75
N ASP A 58 1.49 -1.73 -5.48
CA ASP A 58 0.75 -2.61 -6.36
C ASP A 58 0.36 -1.93 -7.67
N ILE A 59 0.02 -0.64 -7.63
CA ILE A 59 -0.21 0.16 -8.84
C ILE A 59 1.04 0.20 -9.70
N ARG A 60 2.19 0.50 -9.13
CA ARG A 60 3.47 0.53 -9.86
C ARG A 60 3.79 -0.82 -10.47
N ARG A 61 3.58 -1.88 -9.71
CA ARG A 61 3.80 -3.24 -10.20
C ARG A 61 2.85 -3.57 -11.35
N GLY A 62 1.57 -3.23 -11.23
CA GLY A 62 0.58 -3.43 -12.28
C GLY A 62 0.93 -2.68 -13.56
N LEU A 63 1.35 -1.42 -13.46
CA LEU A 63 1.77 -0.62 -14.61
C LEU A 63 3.01 -1.23 -15.29
N GLN A 64 3.94 -1.77 -14.53
CA GLN A 64 5.10 -2.46 -15.08
C GLN A 64 4.70 -3.72 -15.83
N MET A 65 3.74 -4.48 -15.31
CA MET A 65 3.20 -5.67 -15.99
C MET A 65 2.53 -5.30 -17.30
N VAL A 66 1.73 -4.24 -17.33
CA VAL A 66 1.08 -3.73 -18.56
C VAL A 66 2.14 -3.34 -19.59
N ALA A 67 3.17 -2.64 -19.18
CA ALA A 67 4.27 -2.24 -20.08
C ALA A 67 4.99 -3.47 -20.65
N ASN A 68 5.23 -4.49 -19.83
CA ASN A 68 5.87 -5.73 -20.26
C ASN A 68 4.99 -6.52 -21.23
N GLU A 69 3.68 -6.57 -21.01
CA GLU A 69 2.73 -7.21 -21.92
C GLU A 69 2.70 -6.53 -23.29
N ALA A 70 2.70 -5.19 -23.31
CA ALA A 70 2.74 -4.42 -24.56
C ALA A 70 4.02 -4.69 -25.33
N ALA A 71 5.17 -4.71 -24.64
CA ALA A 71 6.45 -5.02 -25.25
C ALA A 71 6.51 -6.46 -25.79
N SER A 72 5.93 -7.40 -25.06
CA SER A 72 5.83 -8.80 -25.49
C SER A 72 5.01 -8.96 -26.75
N VAL A 73 3.86 -8.27 -26.83
CA VAL A 73 3.01 -8.30 -28.03
C VAL A 73 3.74 -7.73 -29.24
N GLU A 74 4.45 -6.62 -29.08
CA GLU A 74 5.26 -6.04 -30.16
C GLU A 74 6.35 -6.99 -30.63
N ASN A 75 7.03 -7.68 -29.70
CA ASN A 75 8.04 -8.66 -30.04
C ASN A 75 7.45 -9.87 -30.76
N ASP A 76 6.28 -10.34 -30.33
CA ASP A 76 5.59 -11.45 -30.98
C ASP A 76 5.20 -11.09 -32.42
N ASP A 77 4.68 -9.88 -32.66
CA ASP A 77 4.35 -9.40 -33.99
C ASP A 77 5.58 -9.35 -34.88
N THR A 78 6.72 -8.93 -34.34
CA THR A 78 7.98 -8.90 -35.05
C THR A 78 8.45 -10.30 -35.42
N LEU A 79 8.29 -11.25 -34.50
CA LEU A 79 8.71 -12.64 -34.72
C LEU A 79 7.76 -13.42 -35.62
N ALA A 80 6.52 -12.97 -35.77
CA ALA A 80 5.54 -13.62 -36.62
C ALA A 80 5.77 -13.40 -38.12
N ILE A 81 6.71 -12.58 -38.47
CA ILE A 81 7.12 -12.35 -39.84
C ILE A 81 7.95 -13.56 -40.34
#